data_0375715e215a22610b8872a4d8bbfe56
#
_entry.id   0375715e215a22610b8872a4d8bbfe56
#
_cell.length_a   1.000
_cell.length_b   1.000
_cell.length_c   1.000
_cell.angle_alpha   90.00
_cell.angle_beta   90.00
_cell.angle_gamma   90.00
#
_symmetry.space_group_name_H-M   'P 1'
#
loop_
_entity.id
_entity.type
_entity.pdbx_description
1 polymer ?
#
loop_
_entity_poly.entity_id
_entity_poly.type
_entity_poly.pdbx_seq_one_letter_code
_entity_poly.pdbx_strand_id
1 'polypeptide(L)'
;MVVAAKKSALTILVTGAGAPGIRGTLYALRKNGDRRPVRIIGVDADQGVVGRFLVDRFFRVPAPEHETYLEELVRICRSESVDVVVPQTTREIAVLSRNLAALEAARIRTMVSGHAAIELLRRQCPPLSCAIGSEPRPGC
;
A
#
# COMPACT_ATOMS: atom_id res chain seq x y z
N MET A 1 39.73 6.56 0.37
CA MET A 1 38.57 7.47 0.48
C MET A 1 37.43 6.82 -0.30
N VAL A 2 36.53 6.12 0.40
CA VAL A 2 35.39 5.47 -0.26
C VAL A 2 34.36 6.57 -0.53
N VAL A 3 34.22 6.97 -1.78
CA VAL A 3 33.14 7.85 -2.21
C VAL A 3 31.86 7.03 -2.09
N ALA A 4 31.06 7.31 -1.05
CA ALA A 4 29.75 6.71 -0.89
C ALA A 4 28.92 7.08 -2.13
N ALA A 5 28.64 6.10 -2.99
CA ALA A 5 27.80 6.30 -4.17
C ALA A 5 26.47 6.91 -3.71
N LYS A 6 26.14 8.10 -4.23
CA LYS A 6 24.89 8.80 -3.91
C LYS A 6 23.73 7.86 -4.29
N LYS A 7 23.05 7.29 -3.31
CA LYS A 7 21.92 6.39 -3.55
C LYS A 7 20.86 7.15 -4.38
N SER A 8 20.42 6.58 -5.50
CA SER A 8 19.35 7.17 -6.30
C SER A 8 18.09 7.37 -5.47
N ALA A 9 17.31 8.40 -5.76
CA ALA A 9 16.02 8.62 -5.11
C ALA A 9 15.08 7.42 -5.36
N LEU A 10 14.28 7.07 -4.36
CA LEU A 10 13.27 6.01 -4.44
C LEU A 10 11.89 6.65 -4.56
N THR A 11 11.13 6.28 -5.58
CA THR A 11 9.74 6.72 -5.73
C THR A 11 8.81 5.66 -5.16
N ILE A 12 8.08 6.02 -4.12
CA ILE A 12 7.16 5.11 -3.40
C ILE A 12 5.72 5.60 -3.62
N LEU A 13 4.85 4.70 -4.03
CA LEU A 13 3.42 4.95 -4.07
C LEU A 13 2.77 4.34 -2.82
N VAL A 14 2.09 5.16 -2.04
CA VAL A 14 1.34 4.73 -0.85
C VAL A 14 -0.14 4.80 -1.18
N THR A 15 -0.81 3.66 -1.12
CA THR A 15 -2.26 3.59 -1.31
C THR A 15 -2.99 3.89 -0.01
N GLY A 16 -4.28 4.25 -0.07
CA GLY A 16 -5.05 4.55 1.13
C GLY A 16 -4.48 5.73 1.92
N ALA A 17 -4.21 6.84 1.23
CA ALA A 17 -3.67 8.05 1.86
C ALA A 17 -4.56 8.65 2.96
N GLY A 18 -5.81 8.19 3.08
CA GLY A 18 -6.72 8.50 4.18
C GLY A 18 -6.65 7.55 5.37
N ALA A 19 -5.85 6.49 5.31
CA ALA A 19 -5.77 5.52 6.40
C ALA A 19 -5.26 6.16 7.70
N PRO A 20 -5.78 5.75 8.88
CA PRO A 20 -5.38 6.33 10.17
C PRO A 20 -3.87 6.28 10.45
N GLY A 21 -3.19 5.25 9.96
CA GLY A 21 -1.74 5.05 10.12
C GLY A 21 -0.85 5.83 9.16
N ILE A 22 -1.42 6.56 8.20
CA ILE A 22 -0.67 7.20 7.10
C ILE A 22 0.50 8.08 7.58
N ARG A 23 0.28 8.87 8.63
CA ARG A 23 1.31 9.78 9.16
C ARG A 23 2.54 9.03 9.65
N GLY A 24 2.33 7.91 10.36
CA GLY A 24 3.43 7.05 10.83
C GLY A 24 4.19 6.41 9.69
N THR A 25 3.49 5.91 8.68
CA THR A 25 4.10 5.34 7.47
C THR A 25 4.95 6.37 6.74
N LEU A 26 4.42 7.57 6.48
CA LEU A 26 5.15 8.64 5.79
C LEU A 26 6.38 9.10 6.58
N TYR A 27 6.24 9.21 7.91
CA TYR A 27 7.36 9.53 8.78
C TYR A 27 8.47 8.48 8.69
N ALA A 28 8.13 7.19 8.80
CA ALA A 28 9.09 6.10 8.71
C ALA A 28 9.80 6.05 7.36
N LEU A 29 9.07 6.25 6.25
CA LEU A 29 9.65 6.28 4.91
C LEU A 29 10.65 7.43 4.74
N ARG A 30 10.34 8.61 5.26
CA ARG A 30 11.23 9.79 5.17
C ARG A 30 12.42 9.73 6.11
N LYS A 31 12.26 9.09 7.27
CA LYS A 31 13.30 8.91 8.30
C LYS A 31 14.12 7.63 8.12
N ASN A 32 14.12 7.05 6.92
CA ASN A 32 14.84 5.80 6.66
C ASN A 32 16.32 5.87 7.11
N GLY A 33 16.81 4.77 7.70
CA GLY A 33 18.15 4.69 8.28
C GLY A 33 19.29 4.91 7.27
N ASP A 34 19.02 4.60 6.03
CA ASP A 34 19.94 4.78 4.90
C ASP A 34 20.09 6.23 4.43
N ARG A 35 19.28 7.15 4.93
CA ARG A 35 19.17 8.54 4.47
C ARG A 35 18.98 8.64 2.96
N ARG A 36 18.34 7.67 2.36
CA ARG A 36 18.04 7.65 0.93
C ARG A 36 16.95 8.68 0.63
N PRO A 37 17.11 9.52 -0.39
CA PRO A 37 16.03 10.42 -0.80
C PRO A 37 14.81 9.61 -1.23
N VAL A 38 13.62 10.01 -0.75
CA VAL A 38 12.35 9.34 -1.05
C VAL A 38 11.37 10.36 -1.59
N ARG A 39 10.78 10.04 -2.74
CA ARG A 39 9.64 10.76 -3.31
C ARG A 39 8.38 9.93 -3.04
N ILE A 40 7.39 10.51 -2.40
CA ILE A 40 6.19 9.78 -1.99
C ILE A 40 4.97 10.26 -2.79
N ILE A 41 4.30 9.33 -3.43
CA ILE A 41 3.05 9.54 -4.14
C ILE A 41 1.93 8.91 -3.32
N GLY A 42 0.89 9.65 -3.02
CA GLY A 42 -0.29 9.16 -2.33
C GLY A 42 -1.44 8.94 -3.31
N VAL A 43 -2.19 7.86 -3.12
CA VAL A 43 -3.45 7.65 -3.83
C VAL A 43 -4.57 7.30 -2.86
N ASP A 44 -5.78 7.78 -3.16
CA ASP A 44 -6.99 7.46 -2.41
C ASP A 44 -8.23 7.66 -3.28
N ALA A 45 -9.34 7.03 -2.93
CA ALA A 45 -10.62 7.24 -3.59
C ALA A 45 -11.26 8.58 -3.17
N ASP A 46 -10.97 9.05 -1.97
CA ASP A 46 -11.42 10.32 -1.43
C ASP A 46 -10.34 11.41 -1.57
N GLN A 47 -10.70 12.53 -2.17
CA GLN A 47 -9.82 13.69 -2.33
C GLN A 47 -9.67 14.53 -1.05
N GLY A 48 -10.58 14.37 -0.08
CA GLY A 48 -10.60 15.12 1.18
C GLY A 48 -9.64 14.59 2.25
N VAL A 49 -8.88 13.53 1.95
CA VAL A 49 -8.01 12.86 2.92
C VAL A 49 -6.81 13.71 3.34
N VAL A 50 -6.44 13.60 4.62
CA VAL A 50 -5.30 14.34 5.20
C VAL A 50 -3.98 13.99 4.51
N GLY A 51 -3.79 12.73 4.14
CA GLY A 51 -2.57 12.28 3.47
C GLY A 51 -2.25 13.01 2.17
N ARG A 52 -3.25 13.56 1.49
CA ARG A 52 -3.05 14.41 0.30
C ARG A 52 -2.06 15.56 0.52
N PHE A 53 -2.07 16.15 1.71
CA PHE A 53 -1.22 17.29 2.07
C PHE A 53 0.13 16.87 2.65
N LEU A 54 0.35 15.57 2.84
CA LEU A 54 1.55 15.02 3.48
C LEU A 54 2.48 14.31 2.48
N VAL A 55 2.05 14.13 1.24
CA VAL A 55 2.79 13.47 0.16
C VAL A 55 3.31 14.48 -0.86
N ASP A 56 4.26 14.07 -1.69
CA ASP A 56 4.86 14.96 -2.70
C ASP A 56 3.94 15.13 -3.92
N ARG A 57 3.14 14.09 -4.25
CA ARG A 57 2.04 14.14 -5.23
C ARG A 57 0.88 13.28 -4.77
N PHE A 58 -0.30 13.67 -5.18
CA PHE A 58 -1.53 12.94 -4.86
C PHE A 58 -2.36 12.71 -6.13
N PHE A 59 -2.92 11.50 -6.26
CA PHE A 59 -3.87 11.15 -7.30
C PHE A 59 -5.12 10.53 -6.71
N ARG A 60 -6.26 10.89 -7.25
CA ARG A 60 -7.50 10.17 -6.96
C ARG A 60 -7.54 8.90 -7.80
N VAL A 61 -7.91 7.79 -7.18
CA VAL A 61 -8.14 6.49 -7.84
C VAL A 61 -9.53 5.97 -7.48
N PRO A 62 -10.10 5.06 -8.26
CA PRO A 62 -11.32 4.35 -7.84
C PRO A 62 -11.13 3.60 -6.52
N ALA A 63 -12.22 3.16 -5.89
CA ALA A 63 -12.15 2.27 -4.73
C ALA A 63 -11.47 0.94 -5.11
N PRO A 64 -10.78 0.26 -4.18
CA PRO A 64 -10.04 -0.97 -4.48
C PRO A 64 -10.87 -2.08 -5.11
N GLU A 65 -12.17 -2.12 -4.85
CA GLU A 65 -13.09 -3.11 -5.42
C GLU A 65 -13.57 -2.79 -6.83
N HIS A 66 -13.28 -1.58 -7.31
CA HIS A 66 -13.67 -1.18 -8.64
C HIS A 66 -12.80 -1.86 -9.70
N GLU A 67 -13.40 -2.30 -10.80
CA GLU A 67 -12.71 -3.05 -11.85
C GLU A 67 -11.51 -2.31 -12.46
N THR A 68 -11.58 -0.97 -12.56
CA THR A 68 -10.53 -0.12 -13.14
C THR A 68 -9.46 0.28 -12.13
N TYR A 69 -9.57 -0.10 -10.85
CA TYR A 69 -8.62 0.30 -9.81
C TYR A 69 -7.18 -0.10 -10.14
N LEU A 70 -6.98 -1.36 -10.51
CA LEU A 70 -5.64 -1.88 -10.81
C LEU A 70 -5.02 -1.21 -12.04
N GLU A 71 -5.82 -1.00 -13.07
CA GLU A 71 -5.39 -0.35 -14.31
C GLU A 71 -4.92 1.09 -14.03
N GLU A 72 -5.72 1.87 -13.29
CA GLU A 72 -5.36 3.23 -12.89
C GLU A 72 -4.10 3.26 -12.02
N LEU A 73 -3.97 2.33 -11.08
CA LEU A 73 -2.79 2.23 -10.23
C LEU A 73 -1.54 1.96 -11.07
N VAL A 74 -1.60 1.01 -11.99
CA VAL A 74 -0.49 0.67 -12.91
C VAL A 74 -0.15 1.87 -13.80
N ARG A 75 -1.15 2.58 -14.31
CA ARG A 75 -0.96 3.79 -15.12
C ARG A 75 -0.18 4.85 -14.35
N ILE A 76 -0.57 5.13 -13.10
CA ILE A 76 0.13 6.09 -12.22
C ILE A 76 1.55 5.61 -11.94
N CYS A 77 1.72 4.33 -11.59
CA CYS A 77 3.05 3.76 -11.33
C CYS A 77 4.00 3.96 -12.51
N ARG A 78 3.54 3.76 -13.73
CA ARG A 78 4.35 3.94 -14.94
C ARG A 78 4.65 5.43 -15.21
N SER A 79 3.64 6.29 -15.14
CA SER A 79 3.81 7.73 -15.42
C SER A 79 4.72 8.43 -14.42
N GLU A 80 4.73 7.98 -13.17
CA GLU A 80 5.52 8.56 -12.09
C GLU A 80 6.83 7.81 -11.81
N SER A 81 7.13 6.75 -12.58
CA SER A 81 8.32 5.90 -12.38
C SER A 81 8.40 5.35 -10.95
N VAL A 82 7.31 4.76 -10.47
CA VAL A 82 7.22 4.21 -9.12
C VAL A 82 8.06 2.94 -9.00
N ASP A 83 8.90 2.88 -7.97
CA ASP A 83 9.75 1.72 -7.68
C ASP A 83 9.01 0.67 -6.83
N VAL A 84 8.16 1.12 -5.90
CA VAL A 84 7.45 0.24 -4.98
C VAL A 84 6.10 0.80 -4.57
N VAL A 85 5.10 -0.08 -4.44
CA VAL A 85 3.76 0.21 -3.92
C VAL A 85 3.64 -0.31 -2.49
N VAL A 86 3.20 0.57 -1.58
CA VAL A 86 3.01 0.28 -0.15
C VAL A 86 1.54 0.44 0.21
N PRO A 87 0.77 -0.64 0.33
CA PRO A 87 -0.63 -0.56 0.71
C PRO A 87 -0.82 -0.27 2.19
N GLN A 88 -1.87 0.47 2.53
CA GLN A 88 -2.20 0.85 3.92
C GLN A 88 -3.43 0.12 4.45
N THR A 89 -4.27 -0.43 3.59
CA THR A 89 -5.54 -1.06 4.01
C THR A 89 -5.63 -2.52 3.57
N THR A 90 -6.40 -3.31 4.33
CA THR A 90 -6.63 -4.73 4.01
C THR A 90 -7.36 -4.93 2.68
N ARG A 91 -8.19 -3.95 2.26
CA ARG A 91 -8.90 -3.99 0.99
C ARG A 91 -7.92 -3.92 -0.19
N GLU A 92 -6.98 -3.00 -0.13
CA GLU A 92 -5.92 -2.83 -1.13
C GLU A 92 -4.98 -4.03 -1.16
N ILE A 93 -4.56 -4.51 0.02
CA ILE A 93 -3.72 -5.71 0.15
C ILE A 93 -4.39 -6.90 -0.55
N ALA A 94 -5.70 -7.08 -0.37
CA ALA A 94 -6.44 -8.18 -0.98
C ALA A 94 -6.44 -8.09 -2.53
N VAL A 95 -6.63 -6.88 -3.08
CA VAL A 95 -6.61 -6.68 -4.54
C VAL A 95 -5.21 -6.86 -5.10
N LEU A 96 -4.20 -6.25 -4.48
CA LEU A 96 -2.82 -6.35 -4.95
C LEU A 96 -2.29 -7.78 -4.88
N SER A 97 -2.61 -8.53 -3.81
CA SER A 97 -2.17 -9.91 -3.65
C SER A 97 -2.74 -10.87 -4.72
N ARG A 98 -3.97 -10.62 -5.18
CA ARG A 98 -4.58 -11.40 -6.27
C ARG A 98 -3.94 -11.10 -7.62
N ASN A 99 -3.35 -9.94 -7.78
CA ASN A 99 -2.83 -9.42 -9.04
C ASN A 99 -1.30 -9.30 -9.05
N LEU A 100 -0.58 -10.01 -8.15
CA LEU A 100 0.88 -9.93 -8.06
C LEU A 100 1.57 -10.20 -9.39
N ALA A 101 1.16 -11.23 -10.13
CA ALA A 101 1.73 -11.57 -11.42
C ALA A 101 1.61 -10.43 -12.45
N ALA A 102 0.45 -9.73 -12.45
CA ALA A 102 0.24 -8.58 -13.34
C ALA A 102 1.12 -7.38 -12.94
N LEU A 103 1.30 -7.15 -11.63
CA LEU A 103 2.18 -6.10 -11.12
C LEU A 103 3.65 -6.40 -11.43
N GLU A 104 4.10 -7.64 -11.24
CA GLU A 104 5.44 -8.09 -11.59
C GLU A 104 5.72 -7.95 -13.09
N ALA A 105 4.77 -8.36 -13.94
CA ALA A 105 4.86 -8.18 -15.40
C ALA A 105 4.97 -6.69 -15.79
N ALA A 106 4.34 -5.80 -15.01
CA ALA A 106 4.46 -4.36 -15.15
C ALA A 106 5.74 -3.77 -14.50
N ARG A 107 6.60 -4.62 -13.91
CA ARG A 107 7.80 -4.25 -13.16
C ARG A 107 7.52 -3.37 -11.93
N ILE A 108 6.35 -3.52 -11.34
CA ILE A 108 5.93 -2.81 -10.13
C ILE A 108 6.13 -3.74 -8.94
N ARG A 109 7.01 -3.34 -8.02
CA ARG A 109 7.20 -4.05 -6.75
C ARG A 109 6.12 -3.65 -5.77
N THR A 110 5.70 -4.58 -4.93
CA THR A 110 4.74 -4.31 -3.86
C THR A 110 5.11 -5.04 -2.58
N MET A 111 4.74 -4.47 -1.45
CA MET A 111 5.00 -5.05 -0.12
C MET A 111 3.78 -5.87 0.35
N VAL A 112 3.32 -6.81 -0.47
CA VAL A 112 2.23 -7.74 -0.10
C VAL A 112 2.68 -9.18 -0.22
N SER A 113 2.13 -10.03 0.64
CA SER A 113 2.30 -11.48 0.54
C SER A 113 1.40 -12.06 -0.54
N GLY A 114 1.73 -13.26 -1.03
CA GLY A 114 0.90 -13.98 -2.00
C GLY A 114 -0.52 -14.21 -1.47
N HIS A 115 -1.49 -14.24 -2.38
CA HIS A 115 -2.91 -14.34 -2.04
C HIS A 115 -3.25 -15.52 -1.11
N ALA A 116 -2.65 -16.69 -1.33
CA ALA A 116 -2.86 -17.86 -0.49
C ALA A 116 -2.49 -17.62 0.99
N ALA A 117 -1.40 -16.91 1.26
CA ALA A 117 -0.98 -16.57 2.62
C ALA A 117 -1.96 -15.59 3.29
N ILE A 118 -2.46 -14.62 2.53
CA ILE A 118 -3.44 -13.64 3.03
C ILE A 118 -4.79 -14.31 3.34
N GLU A 119 -5.26 -15.21 2.47
CA GLU A 119 -6.50 -15.96 2.72
C GLU A 119 -6.38 -16.89 3.93
N LEU A 120 -5.23 -17.51 4.15
CA LEU A 120 -4.98 -18.31 5.34
C LEU A 120 -5.11 -17.47 6.62
N LEU A 121 -4.49 -16.29 6.65
CA LEU A 121 -4.58 -15.37 7.79
C LEU A 121 -6.01 -14.88 8.03
N ARG A 122 -6.77 -14.58 6.99
CA ARG A 122 -8.17 -14.17 7.09
C ARG A 122 -9.06 -15.25 7.70
N ARG A 123 -8.81 -16.52 7.40
CA ARG A 123 -9.55 -17.65 7.99
C ARG A 123 -9.21 -17.84 9.45
N GLN A 124 -7.98 -17.59 9.87
CA GLN A 124 -7.54 -17.73 11.25
C GLN A 124 -7.98 -16.56 12.15
N CYS A 125 -8.10 -15.36 11.58
CA CYS A 125 -8.55 -14.15 12.28
C CYS A 125 -9.79 -13.57 11.59
N PRO A 126 -11.00 -14.12 11.84
CA PRO A 126 -12.22 -13.51 11.32
C PRO A 126 -12.39 -12.11 11.91
N PRO A 127 -12.97 -11.16 11.15
CA PRO A 127 -13.17 -9.80 11.63
C PRO A 127 -14.00 -9.79 12.92
N LEU A 128 -13.61 -8.95 13.86
CA LEU A 128 -14.23 -8.78 15.20
C LEU A 128 -15.76 -8.55 15.16
N SER A 129 -16.33 -8.14 14.04
CA SER A 129 -17.77 -8.01 13.84
C SER A 129 -18.56 -9.33 13.97
N CYS A 130 -17.89 -10.49 13.86
CA CYS A 130 -18.51 -11.78 14.13
C CYS A 130 -18.53 -12.16 15.62
N ALA A 131 -17.84 -11.42 16.49
CA ALA A 131 -17.70 -11.75 17.91
C ALA A 131 -18.74 -11.11 18.82
N ILE A 132 -19.62 -10.24 18.31
CA ILE A 132 -20.64 -9.54 19.14
C ILE A 132 -22.01 -10.24 19.08
N GLY A 133 -22.04 -11.50 18.81
CA GLY A 133 -23.34 -12.18 18.76
C GLY A 133 -23.30 -13.69 18.62
N SER A 134 -22.54 -14.37 19.45
CA SER A 134 -22.80 -15.78 19.76
C SER A 134 -21.70 -16.33 20.67
N GLU A 135 -22.12 -16.97 21.72
CA GLU A 135 -21.50 -17.89 22.71
C GLU A 135 -19.97 -18.09 22.71
N PRO A 136 -19.34 -18.16 23.88
CA PRO A 136 -17.92 -18.45 24.04
C PRO A 136 -17.56 -19.80 23.44
N ARG A 137 -16.62 -19.81 22.51
CA ARG A 137 -16.06 -21.06 21.96
C ARG A 137 -15.23 -21.74 23.06
N PRO A 138 -15.43 -23.02 23.31
CA PRO A 138 -14.50 -23.78 24.13
C PRO A 138 -13.19 -23.98 23.38
N GLY A 139 -12.10 -23.47 23.91
CA GLY A 139 -10.73 -23.73 23.47
C GLY A 139 -10.04 -22.63 22.65
N CYS A 140 -9.83 -21.47 23.25
CA CYS A 140 -8.71 -20.57 22.98
C CYS A 140 -7.93 -20.36 24.27
#